data_a99b13efbd169b3d42157559d401f1d8
#
_entry.id   a99b13efbd169b3d42157559d401f1d8
#
_cell.length_a   1.000
_cell.length_b   1.000
_cell.length_c   1.000
_cell.angle_alpha   90.00
_cell.angle_beta   90.00
_cell.angle_gamma   90.00
#
_symmetry.space_group_name_H-M   'P 1'
#
loop_
_entity.id
_entity.type
_entity.pdbx_description
1 polymer ?
#
loop_
_entity_poly.entity_id
_entity_poly.type
_entity_poly.pdbx_seq_one_letter_code
_entity_poly.pdbx_strand_id
1 'polypeptide(L)'
;MPEDSTISIYTLPNGIKIIHKHRPGAVAHLALMVNTGMRDELSNENGLAHFVEHMLFKGTKKRKAYHILSCLENVGGELNAYTTKEETCIHASFLKEYYNKAIELISDVAFNSTYPTNELEKEKEVIIDE
;
A
#
# COMPACT_ATOMS: atom_id res chain seq x y z
N MET A 1 -13.45 -23.74 -21.42
CA MET A 1 -13.36 -23.99 -19.96
C MET A 1 -13.77 -22.73 -19.22
N PRO A 2 -14.78 -22.85 -18.42
CA PRO A 2 -15.04 -21.73 -17.54
C PRO A 2 -13.85 -21.55 -16.61
N GLU A 3 -13.37 -20.34 -16.54
CA GLU A 3 -12.34 -20.01 -15.58
C GLU A 3 -12.92 -20.17 -14.17
N ASP A 4 -12.09 -20.63 -13.25
CA ASP A 4 -12.49 -20.66 -11.86
C ASP A 4 -12.57 -19.22 -11.37
N SER A 5 -13.77 -18.66 -11.36
CA SER A 5 -14.05 -17.31 -10.89
C SER A 5 -14.44 -17.29 -9.42
N THR A 6 -14.20 -18.38 -8.69
CA THR A 6 -14.55 -18.48 -7.28
C THR A 6 -13.77 -17.47 -6.46
N ILE A 7 -14.50 -16.68 -5.71
CA ILE A 7 -13.93 -15.74 -4.75
C ILE A 7 -13.90 -16.41 -3.39
N SER A 8 -12.72 -16.46 -2.78
CA SER A 8 -12.53 -16.99 -1.42
C SER A 8 -12.39 -15.82 -0.46
N ILE A 9 -13.06 -15.91 0.68
CA ILE A 9 -13.03 -14.88 1.71
C ILE A 9 -12.54 -15.51 3.02
N TYR A 10 -11.54 -14.91 3.61
CA TYR A 10 -10.95 -15.34 4.88
C TYR A 10 -10.91 -14.17 5.84
N THR A 11 -11.07 -14.45 7.13
CA THR A 11 -10.88 -13.43 8.17
C THR A 11 -9.77 -13.90 9.10
N LEU A 12 -8.73 -13.08 9.25
CA LEU A 12 -7.63 -13.38 10.16
C LEU A 12 -8.06 -13.14 11.61
N PRO A 13 -7.35 -13.75 12.60
CA PRO A 13 -7.67 -13.54 14.02
C PRO A 13 -7.66 -12.08 14.45
N ASN A 14 -6.87 -11.24 13.79
CA ASN A 14 -6.80 -9.80 14.09
C ASN A 14 -7.91 -8.97 13.42
N GLY A 15 -8.82 -9.63 12.69
CA GLY A 15 -9.94 -8.95 12.04
C GLY A 15 -9.70 -8.55 10.58
N ILE A 16 -8.48 -8.69 10.07
CA ILE A 16 -8.21 -8.38 8.66
C ILE A 16 -8.94 -9.38 7.77
N LYS A 17 -9.68 -8.85 6.79
CA LYS A 17 -10.41 -9.66 5.83
C LYS A 17 -9.60 -9.80 4.56
N ILE A 18 -9.44 -11.02 4.08
CA ILE A 18 -8.71 -11.33 2.84
C ILE A 18 -9.73 -11.80 1.81
N ILE A 19 -9.72 -11.15 0.65
CA ILE A 19 -10.54 -11.55 -0.49
C ILE A 19 -9.57 -12.01 -1.57
N HIS A 20 -9.71 -13.25 -2.00
CA HIS A 20 -8.83 -13.85 -2.99
C HIS A 20 -9.61 -14.34 -4.19
N LYS A 21 -9.14 -14.00 -5.38
CA LYS A 21 -9.67 -14.52 -6.64
C LYS A 21 -8.52 -15.06 -7.46
N HIS A 22 -8.57 -16.36 -7.77
CA HIS A 22 -7.59 -16.97 -8.66
C HIS A 22 -7.89 -16.58 -10.11
N ARG A 23 -6.86 -16.19 -10.84
CA ARG A 23 -6.92 -15.93 -12.27
C ARG A 23 -5.72 -16.53 -12.96
N PRO A 24 -5.90 -17.16 -14.15
CA PRO A 24 -4.77 -17.64 -14.93
C PRO A 24 -3.97 -16.46 -15.45
N GLY A 25 -2.69 -16.71 -15.74
CA GLY A 25 -1.79 -15.68 -16.26
C GLY A 25 -0.57 -15.51 -15.38
N ALA A 26 0.38 -14.71 -15.85
CA ALA A 26 1.67 -14.52 -15.21
C ALA A 26 1.68 -13.41 -14.16
N VAL A 27 0.73 -12.46 -14.25
CA VAL A 27 0.71 -11.26 -13.42
C VAL A 27 -0.31 -11.43 -12.29
N ALA A 28 0.08 -11.03 -11.09
CA ALA A 28 -0.79 -10.97 -9.93
C ALA A 28 -0.94 -9.52 -9.45
N HIS A 29 -2.04 -9.24 -8.79
CA HIS A 29 -2.33 -7.94 -8.19
C HIS A 29 -2.65 -8.14 -6.72
N LEU A 30 -2.13 -7.26 -5.88
CA LEU A 30 -2.35 -7.27 -4.45
C LEU A 30 -2.71 -5.87 -4.00
N ALA A 31 -3.72 -5.73 -3.15
CA ALA A 31 -4.08 -4.44 -2.57
C ALA A 31 -4.38 -4.59 -1.08
N LEU A 32 -3.94 -3.63 -0.30
CA LEU A 32 -4.34 -3.46 1.08
C LEU A 32 -5.24 -2.22 1.15
N MET A 33 -6.49 -2.44 1.56
CA MET A 33 -7.47 -1.37 1.68
C MET A 33 -7.65 -1.01 3.15
N VAL A 34 -7.52 0.27 3.46
CA VAL A 34 -7.79 0.80 4.80
C VAL A 34 -9.05 1.65 4.71
N ASN A 35 -10.04 1.34 5.53
CA ASN A 35 -11.33 2.05 5.54
C ASN A 35 -11.21 3.38 6.28
N THR A 36 -10.28 4.21 5.83
CA THR A 36 -10.01 5.55 6.37
C THR A 36 -9.51 6.43 5.23
N GLY A 37 -10.10 7.57 5.06
CA GLY A 37 -9.72 8.50 4.00
C GLY A 37 -9.93 9.95 4.42
N MET A 38 -9.95 10.85 3.45
CA MET A 38 -10.05 12.29 3.71
C MET A 38 -11.30 12.69 4.50
N ARG A 39 -12.39 11.94 4.37
CA ARG A 39 -13.64 12.20 5.10
C ARG A 39 -13.51 12.00 6.61
N ASP A 40 -12.56 11.20 7.05
CA ASP A 40 -12.33 10.89 8.46
C ASP A 40 -11.44 11.93 9.16
N GLU A 41 -10.94 12.91 8.41
CA GLU A 41 -10.10 13.97 8.97
C GLU A 41 -10.93 14.94 9.81
N LEU A 42 -10.36 15.38 10.94
CA LEU A 42 -10.91 16.48 11.71
C LEU A 42 -10.65 17.80 11.00
N SER A 43 -11.37 18.87 11.36
CA SER A 43 -11.25 20.15 10.68
C SER A 43 -9.83 20.76 10.74
N ASN A 44 -9.05 20.40 11.75
CA ASN A 44 -7.66 20.85 11.89
C ASN A 44 -6.64 19.86 11.29
N GLU A 45 -7.11 18.83 10.60
CA GLU A 45 -6.27 17.76 10.03
C GLU A 45 -6.35 17.72 8.49
N ASN A 46 -6.75 18.83 7.85
CA ASN A 46 -6.90 18.87 6.40
C ASN A 46 -5.62 18.45 5.69
N GLY A 47 -5.74 17.46 4.80
CA GLY A 47 -4.62 16.91 4.05
C GLY A 47 -3.86 15.81 4.75
N LEU A 48 -4.24 15.43 5.97
CA LEU A 48 -3.53 14.41 6.74
C LEU A 48 -3.49 13.05 6.03
N ALA A 49 -4.61 12.60 5.50
CA ALA A 49 -4.67 11.32 4.81
C ALA A 49 -3.75 11.29 3.59
N HIS A 50 -3.74 12.36 2.80
CA HIS A 50 -2.86 12.51 1.65
C HIS A 50 -1.39 12.58 2.10
N PHE A 51 -1.11 13.28 3.19
CA PHE A 51 0.23 13.37 3.77
C PHE A 51 0.74 12.00 4.22
N VAL A 52 -0.10 11.23 4.91
CA VAL A 52 0.25 9.87 5.33
C VAL A 52 0.56 8.99 4.11
N GLU A 53 -0.25 9.09 3.06
CA GLU A 53 0.00 8.37 1.80
C GLU A 53 1.41 8.68 1.26
N HIS A 54 1.78 9.96 1.18
CA HIS A 54 3.12 10.36 0.72
C HIS A 54 4.23 9.78 1.61
N MET A 55 3.99 9.66 2.90
CA MET A 55 4.99 9.19 3.85
C MET A 55 5.14 7.67 3.90
N LEU A 56 4.16 6.91 3.37
CA LEU A 56 4.19 5.44 3.44
C LEU A 56 5.44 4.84 2.82
N PHE A 57 5.96 5.45 1.76
CA PHE A 57 7.11 4.93 1.02
C PHE A 57 8.43 5.57 1.41
N LYS A 58 8.47 6.33 2.50
CA LYS A 58 9.67 7.07 2.91
C LYS A 58 10.58 6.33 3.89
N GLY A 59 10.13 5.21 4.41
CA GLY A 59 10.95 4.37 5.29
C GLY A 59 10.14 3.51 6.24
N THR A 60 10.66 2.32 6.49
CA THR A 60 10.15 1.39 7.51
C THR A 60 11.29 1.08 8.48
N LYS A 61 10.99 0.27 9.51
CA LYS A 61 12.02 -0.14 10.47
C LYS A 61 13.20 -0.85 9.83
N LYS A 62 12.98 -1.56 8.71
CA LYS A 62 14.04 -2.35 8.05
C LYS A 62 14.36 -1.91 6.63
N ARG A 63 13.65 -0.92 6.07
CA ARG A 63 13.88 -0.45 4.71
C ARG A 63 13.92 1.06 4.65
N LYS A 64 14.88 1.58 3.88
CA LYS A 64 14.90 3.00 3.50
C LYS A 64 13.99 3.20 2.29
N ALA A 65 13.63 4.45 1.99
CA ALA A 65 12.77 4.79 0.85
C ALA A 65 13.22 4.12 -0.46
N TYR A 66 14.51 4.18 -0.75
CA TYR A 66 15.08 3.54 -1.93
C TYR A 66 14.77 2.04 -1.99
N HIS A 67 14.91 1.34 -0.87
CA HIS A 67 14.67 -0.10 -0.81
C HIS A 67 13.19 -0.45 -0.99
N ILE A 68 12.30 0.40 -0.48
CA ILE A 68 10.86 0.21 -0.66
C ILE A 68 10.50 0.29 -2.14
N LEU A 69 10.93 1.35 -2.81
CA LEU A 69 10.60 1.58 -4.21
C LEU A 69 11.22 0.53 -5.13
N SER A 70 12.47 0.16 -4.88
CA SER A 70 13.19 -0.76 -5.77
C SER A 70 12.84 -2.23 -5.55
N CYS A 71 12.24 -2.59 -4.42
CA CYS A 71 11.97 -3.98 -4.06
C CYS A 71 11.20 -4.74 -5.13
N LEU A 72 10.12 -4.17 -5.65
CA LEU A 72 9.34 -4.77 -6.73
C LEU A 72 9.80 -4.30 -8.11
N GLU A 73 10.26 -3.06 -8.24
CA GLU A 73 10.74 -2.54 -9.52
C GLU A 73 11.91 -3.35 -10.07
N ASN A 74 12.80 -3.83 -9.21
CA ASN A 74 13.93 -4.65 -9.61
C ASN A 74 13.54 -5.99 -10.24
N VAL A 75 12.30 -6.42 -10.04
CA VAL A 75 11.76 -7.66 -10.61
C VAL A 75 10.57 -7.38 -11.52
N GLY A 76 10.47 -6.16 -12.05
CA GLY A 76 9.47 -5.78 -13.03
C GLY A 76 8.09 -5.46 -12.49
N GLY A 77 7.96 -5.31 -11.17
CA GLY A 77 6.68 -4.97 -10.54
C GLY A 77 6.52 -3.48 -10.28
N GLU A 78 5.36 -3.11 -9.78
CA GLU A 78 5.03 -1.74 -9.40
C GLU A 78 4.37 -1.72 -8.02
N LEU A 79 4.66 -0.67 -7.27
CA LEU A 79 4.03 -0.39 -5.97
C LEU A 79 3.49 1.02 -5.99
N ASN A 80 2.21 1.18 -5.67
CA ASN A 80 1.54 2.47 -5.66
C ASN A 80 0.57 2.57 -4.50
N ALA A 81 0.10 3.78 -4.23
CA ALA A 81 -0.94 4.03 -3.25
C ALA A 81 -1.85 5.17 -3.73
N TYR A 82 -3.08 5.18 -3.25
CA TYR A 82 -3.98 6.30 -3.45
C TYR A 82 -4.87 6.49 -2.22
N THR A 83 -5.37 7.71 -2.05
CA THR A 83 -6.30 8.06 -0.98
C THR A 83 -7.53 8.70 -1.59
N THR A 84 -8.71 8.24 -1.16
CA THR A 84 -9.98 8.82 -1.53
C THR A 84 -10.64 9.43 -0.30
N LYS A 85 -11.86 9.91 -0.45
CA LYS A 85 -12.62 10.44 0.70
C LYS A 85 -12.90 9.37 1.75
N GLU A 86 -13.01 8.11 1.35
CA GLU A 86 -13.47 7.03 2.22
C GLU A 86 -12.41 5.98 2.52
N GLU A 87 -11.38 5.85 1.69
CA GLU A 87 -10.41 4.78 1.82
C GLU A 87 -9.01 5.18 1.40
N THR A 88 -8.03 4.45 1.92
CA THR A 88 -6.63 4.51 1.50
C THR A 88 -6.25 3.13 1.00
N CYS A 89 -5.60 3.07 -0.15
CA CYS A 89 -5.21 1.81 -0.77
C CYS A 89 -3.72 1.81 -1.08
N ILE A 90 -3.05 0.72 -0.70
CA ILE A 90 -1.67 0.43 -1.12
C ILE A 90 -1.79 -0.79 -2.02
N HIS A 91 -1.30 -0.68 -3.26
CA HIS A 91 -1.46 -1.78 -4.21
C HIS A 91 -0.19 -2.04 -5.02
N ALA A 92 -0.08 -3.25 -5.51
CA ALA A 92 1.07 -3.69 -6.29
C ALA A 92 0.64 -4.62 -7.42
N SER A 93 1.40 -4.57 -8.51
CA SER A 93 1.31 -5.50 -9.63
C SER A 93 2.68 -6.15 -9.81
N PHE A 94 2.72 -7.45 -10.00
CA PHE A 94 3.97 -8.20 -10.02
C PHE A 94 3.79 -9.56 -10.69
N LEU A 95 4.90 -10.21 -11.05
CA LEU A 95 4.86 -11.60 -11.52
C LEU A 95 4.53 -12.53 -10.35
N LYS A 96 3.72 -13.55 -10.60
CA LYS A 96 3.22 -14.47 -9.55
C LYS A 96 4.31 -15.04 -8.66
N GLU A 97 5.49 -15.32 -9.21
CA GLU A 97 6.61 -15.89 -8.46
C GLU A 97 7.10 -14.98 -7.32
N TYR A 98 6.77 -13.68 -7.37
CA TYR A 98 7.15 -12.70 -6.34
C TYR A 98 6.03 -12.40 -5.34
N TYR A 99 5.04 -13.27 -5.26
CA TYR A 99 3.87 -13.08 -4.40
C TYR A 99 4.25 -12.84 -2.93
N ASN A 100 5.13 -13.69 -2.41
CA ASN A 100 5.57 -13.56 -1.02
C ASN A 100 6.32 -12.26 -0.76
N LYS A 101 7.14 -11.85 -1.73
CA LYS A 101 7.87 -10.57 -1.65
C LYS A 101 6.90 -9.39 -1.60
N ALA A 102 5.86 -9.41 -2.43
CA ALA A 102 4.86 -8.34 -2.48
C ALA A 102 4.05 -8.26 -1.20
N ILE A 103 3.60 -9.38 -0.66
CA ILE A 103 2.86 -9.42 0.61
C ILE A 103 3.72 -8.87 1.74
N GLU A 104 4.96 -9.30 1.83
CA GLU A 104 5.88 -8.86 2.88
C GLU A 104 6.15 -7.36 2.77
N LEU A 105 6.36 -6.85 1.55
CA LEU A 105 6.61 -5.43 1.32
C LEU A 105 5.42 -4.56 1.70
N ILE A 106 4.22 -4.92 1.24
CA ILE A 106 3.01 -4.15 1.56
C ILE A 106 2.73 -4.17 3.06
N SER A 107 2.91 -5.32 3.70
CA SER A 107 2.75 -5.43 5.15
C SER A 107 3.75 -4.55 5.90
N ASP A 108 4.99 -4.53 5.46
CA ASP A 108 6.04 -3.71 6.08
C ASP A 108 5.72 -2.22 5.94
N VAL A 109 5.35 -1.79 4.75
CA VAL A 109 4.98 -0.39 4.49
C VAL A 109 3.78 0.03 5.33
N ALA A 110 2.76 -0.82 5.41
CA ALA A 110 1.54 -0.49 6.12
C ALA A 110 1.70 -0.46 7.64
N PHE A 111 2.46 -1.38 8.20
CA PHE A 111 2.50 -1.58 9.65
C PHE A 111 3.79 -1.16 10.33
N ASN A 112 4.85 -0.91 9.59
CA ASN A 112 6.17 -0.61 10.15
C ASN A 112 6.77 0.70 9.64
N SER A 113 5.98 1.57 9.05
CA SER A 113 6.46 2.87 8.59
C SER A 113 6.99 3.70 9.77
N THR A 114 8.13 4.34 9.59
CA THR A 114 8.78 5.11 10.64
C THR A 114 8.57 6.62 10.53
N TYR A 115 8.01 7.09 9.40
CA TYR A 115 7.78 8.51 9.14
C TYR A 115 9.02 9.35 9.46
N PRO A 116 10.16 9.16 8.75
CA PRO A 116 11.41 9.85 9.09
C PRO A 116 11.25 11.37 9.12
N THR A 117 11.76 12.02 10.15
CA THR A 117 11.57 13.47 10.37
C THR A 117 12.08 14.33 9.22
N ASN A 118 13.24 13.98 8.64
CA ASN A 118 13.78 14.70 7.50
C ASN A 118 12.89 14.60 6.25
N GLU A 119 12.24 13.46 6.07
CA GLU A 119 11.29 13.28 4.96
C GLU A 119 9.96 13.98 5.24
N LEU A 120 9.53 14.05 6.50
CA LEU A 120 8.33 14.79 6.88
C LEU A 120 8.41 16.25 6.45
N GLU A 121 9.52 16.91 6.71
CA GLU A 121 9.71 18.31 6.35
C GLU A 121 9.70 18.52 4.83
N LYS A 122 10.31 17.63 4.07
CA LYS A 122 10.31 17.70 2.61
C LYS A 122 8.92 17.52 2.03
N GLU A 123 8.17 16.54 2.54
CA GLU A 123 6.83 16.23 2.02
C GLU A 123 5.80 17.30 2.38
N LYS A 124 5.97 18.01 3.48
CA LYS A 124 5.11 19.15 3.81
C LYS A 124 5.11 20.19 2.69
N GLU A 125 6.27 20.50 2.16
CA GLU A 125 6.40 21.46 1.06
C GLU A 125 5.74 20.94 -0.21
N VAL A 126 5.93 19.65 -0.54
CA VAL A 126 5.33 19.03 -1.71
C VAL A 126 3.80 19.10 -1.63
N ILE A 127 3.21 18.78 -0.48
CA ILE A 127 1.76 18.77 -0.30
C ILE A 127 1.16 20.17 -0.34
N ILE A 128 1.86 21.16 0.19
CA ILE A 128 1.42 22.55 0.12
C ILE A 128 1.34 23.03 -1.33
N ASP A 129 2.25 22.57 -2.19
CA ASP A 129 2.28 22.91 -3.60
C ASP A 129 1.22 22.17 -4.43
N GLU A 130 0.63 21.12 -3.90
CA GLU A 130 -0.45 20.38 -4.54
C GLU A 130 -1.82 20.95 -4.13
#